data_a51baeff9c77e6de6db3d27a5f7ddf01
#
_entry.id   a51baeff9c77e6de6db3d27a5f7ddf01
#
_cell.length_a   1.000
_cell.length_b   1.000
_cell.length_c   1.000
_cell.angle_alpha   90.00
_cell.angle_beta   90.00
_cell.angle_gamma   90.00
#
_symmetry.space_group_name_H-M   'P 1'
#
loop_
_entity.id
_entity.type
_entity.pdbx_description
1 polymer ?
#
loop_
_entity_poly.entity_id
_entity_poly.type
_entity_poly.pdbx_seq_one_letter_code
_entity_poly.pdbx_strand_id
1 'polypeptide(L)'
;MDLHLKGFEALGVEIEIDHGYVEGKVSSGVKLKGNKIVLDFPSVGATENIIMAAVRAEGVTIIENAAREPEIDDLCHFLNKMGAKIEGIGGGRLEITGVEKLTPCEYTVMADRIFAGTFIIAAVMFDGEIEVKGVNPECLESFLMKLSEMGVTYEINDGIFKVTSKLKDLKPVKVTTMPYPGFPTDLQSPMMTLMCLVKGSSEIKETIFENRFMHVPELNRMGCDISTEGNMAVVNGIENFSSAKVMASDLRAGASLILAALKAEGESVVNRIYHVDRGYEKLELRLKAIGADIERVKEEI
;
A
#
# COMPACT_ATOMS: atom_id res chain seq x y z
N MET A 1 -9.28 5.71 -12.46
CA MET A 1 -9.25 5.13 -13.85
C MET A 1 -8.84 6.16 -14.88
N ASP A 2 -9.27 7.41 -14.80
CA ASP A 2 -9.08 8.44 -15.85
C ASP A 2 -7.62 8.64 -16.29
N LEU A 3 -6.67 8.60 -15.33
CA LEU A 3 -5.23 8.73 -15.68
C LEU A 3 -4.69 7.54 -16.49
N HIS A 4 -5.22 6.34 -16.27
CA HIS A 4 -4.86 5.17 -17.09
C HIS A 4 -5.36 5.34 -18.52
N LEU A 5 -6.64 5.74 -18.68
CA LEU A 5 -7.27 5.94 -19.98
C LEU A 5 -6.56 7.05 -20.76
N LYS A 6 -6.33 8.21 -20.12
CA LYS A 6 -5.55 9.32 -20.68
C LYS A 6 -4.17 8.86 -21.21
N GLY A 7 -3.49 8.00 -20.44
CA GLY A 7 -2.20 7.45 -20.85
C GLY A 7 -2.29 6.54 -22.07
N PHE A 8 -3.25 5.63 -22.11
CA PHE A 8 -3.45 4.73 -23.25
C PHE A 8 -3.93 5.45 -24.50
N GLU A 9 -4.85 6.41 -24.39
CA GLU A 9 -5.29 7.25 -25.51
C GLU A 9 -4.13 8.04 -26.11
N ALA A 10 -3.26 8.61 -25.26
CA ALA A 10 -2.07 9.32 -25.71
C ALA A 10 -1.09 8.43 -26.51
N LEU A 11 -1.06 7.12 -26.22
CA LEU A 11 -0.28 6.12 -26.95
C LEU A 11 -0.99 5.59 -28.22
N GLY A 12 -2.25 6.02 -28.47
CA GLY A 12 -3.02 5.66 -29.66
C GLY A 12 -3.98 4.50 -29.48
N VAL A 13 -4.39 4.20 -28.24
CA VAL A 13 -5.47 3.25 -27.96
C VAL A 13 -6.81 3.96 -28.12
N GLU A 14 -7.73 3.40 -28.86
CA GLU A 14 -9.13 3.81 -28.90
C GLU A 14 -9.85 3.24 -27.69
N ILE A 15 -10.44 4.09 -26.86
CA ILE A 15 -11.11 3.70 -25.61
C ILE A 15 -12.61 3.84 -25.79
N GLU A 16 -13.34 2.78 -25.47
CA GLU A 16 -14.81 2.78 -25.35
C GLU A 16 -15.18 2.42 -23.91
N ILE A 17 -16.17 3.13 -23.37
CA ILE A 17 -16.74 2.83 -22.05
C ILE A 17 -18.21 2.47 -22.26
N ASP A 18 -18.55 1.21 -21.99
CA ASP A 18 -19.91 0.70 -22.12
C ASP A 18 -20.34 -0.02 -20.83
N HIS A 19 -21.46 0.43 -20.25
CA HIS A 19 -22.04 -0.15 -19.02
C HIS A 19 -21.03 -0.39 -17.87
N GLY A 20 -20.03 0.49 -17.72
CA GLY A 20 -18.99 0.39 -16.69
C GLY A 20 -17.80 -0.51 -17.05
N TYR A 21 -17.82 -1.12 -18.23
CA TYR A 21 -16.66 -1.81 -18.81
C TYR A 21 -15.85 -0.85 -19.67
N VAL A 22 -14.52 -1.02 -19.62
CA VAL A 22 -13.60 -0.26 -20.45
C VAL A 22 -13.00 -1.21 -21.47
N GLU A 23 -13.21 -0.91 -22.74
CA GLU A 23 -12.56 -1.60 -23.87
C GLU A 23 -11.50 -0.69 -24.48
N GLY A 24 -10.27 -1.21 -24.62
CA GLY A 24 -9.18 -0.58 -25.33
C GLY A 24 -8.90 -1.32 -26.64
N LYS A 25 -8.94 -0.63 -27.78
CA LYS A 25 -8.70 -1.20 -29.10
C LYS A 25 -7.52 -0.54 -29.79
N VAL A 26 -6.70 -1.35 -30.42
CA VAL A 26 -5.66 -0.89 -31.35
C VAL A 26 -5.93 -1.55 -32.70
N SER A 27 -6.00 -0.76 -33.77
CA SER A 27 -6.25 -1.29 -35.12
C SER A 27 -5.21 -2.35 -35.50
N SER A 28 -5.64 -3.41 -36.22
CA SER A 28 -4.74 -4.49 -36.62
C SER A 28 -3.55 -3.98 -37.44
N GLY A 29 -2.34 -4.38 -37.02
CA GLY A 29 -1.08 -3.95 -37.67
C GLY A 29 -0.58 -2.57 -37.27
N VAL A 30 -1.31 -1.83 -36.43
CA VAL A 30 -0.87 -0.55 -35.87
C VAL A 30 -0.15 -0.81 -34.55
N LYS A 31 1.00 -0.17 -34.36
CA LYS A 31 1.71 -0.15 -33.06
C LYS A 31 1.33 1.10 -32.27
N LEU A 32 1.41 1.00 -30.96
CA LEU A 32 1.34 2.17 -30.09
C LEU A 32 2.45 3.15 -30.46
N LYS A 33 2.21 4.44 -30.28
CA LYS A 33 3.17 5.50 -30.61
C LYS A 33 3.55 6.25 -29.34
N GLY A 34 4.85 6.45 -29.17
CA GLY A 34 5.37 7.27 -28.08
C GLY A 34 4.83 8.69 -28.12
N ASN A 35 4.53 9.23 -26.96
CA ASN A 35 3.97 10.57 -26.80
C ASN A 35 4.39 11.19 -25.48
N LYS A 36 4.21 12.51 -25.32
CA LYS A 36 4.35 13.17 -24.03
C LYS A 36 3.03 13.07 -23.25
N ILE A 37 3.10 12.46 -22.07
CA ILE A 37 1.97 12.22 -21.18
C ILE A 37 2.24 12.97 -19.87
N VAL A 38 1.34 13.86 -19.48
CA VAL A 38 1.41 14.60 -18.22
C VAL A 38 0.31 14.07 -17.31
N LEU A 39 0.70 13.50 -16.16
CA LEU A 39 -0.24 13.02 -15.15
C LEU A 39 -0.62 14.18 -14.23
N ASP A 40 -1.92 14.41 -14.06
CA ASP A 40 -2.44 15.47 -13.17
C ASP A 40 -2.17 15.13 -11.69
N PHE A 41 -1.97 13.86 -11.40
CA PHE A 41 -1.60 13.31 -10.11
C PHE A 41 -0.62 12.14 -10.29
N PRO A 42 0.42 11.97 -9.43
CA PRO A 42 1.39 10.87 -9.54
C PRO A 42 0.74 9.55 -9.12
N SER A 43 -0.04 8.95 -10.03
CA SER A 43 -0.72 7.68 -9.82
C SER A 43 0.22 6.51 -10.08
N VAL A 44 0.43 5.66 -9.08
CA VAL A 44 1.27 4.44 -9.18
C VAL A 44 0.77 3.54 -10.31
N GLY A 45 -0.48 3.08 -10.25
CA GLY A 45 -1.01 2.15 -11.23
C GLY A 45 -1.08 2.72 -12.64
N ALA A 46 -1.36 4.03 -12.82
CA ALA A 46 -1.32 4.66 -14.14
C ALA A 46 0.12 4.70 -14.68
N THR A 47 1.09 5.07 -13.84
CA THR A 47 2.51 5.09 -14.20
C THR A 47 2.98 3.71 -14.64
N GLU A 48 2.70 2.64 -13.87
CA GLU A 48 3.05 1.26 -14.21
C GLU A 48 2.46 0.83 -15.55
N ASN A 49 1.16 1.04 -15.75
CA ASN A 49 0.48 0.64 -16.97
C ASN A 49 1.02 1.38 -18.20
N ILE A 50 1.29 2.69 -18.07
CA ILE A 50 1.87 3.48 -19.17
C ILE A 50 3.30 3.00 -19.47
N ILE A 51 4.13 2.76 -18.47
CA ILE A 51 5.49 2.20 -18.66
C ILE A 51 5.42 0.88 -19.43
N MET A 52 4.59 -0.07 -18.98
CA MET A 52 4.47 -1.39 -19.63
C MET A 52 3.98 -1.29 -21.08
N ALA A 53 3.11 -0.35 -21.41
CA ALA A 53 2.67 -0.11 -22.76
C ALA A 53 3.77 0.59 -23.62
N ALA A 54 4.42 1.59 -23.05
CA ALA A 54 5.39 2.45 -23.73
C ALA A 54 6.67 1.72 -24.14
N VAL A 55 7.12 0.70 -23.38
CA VAL A 55 8.34 -0.07 -23.72
C VAL A 55 8.26 -0.75 -25.08
N ARG A 56 7.05 -0.95 -25.64
CA ARG A 56 6.83 -1.53 -26.96
C ARG A 56 6.25 -0.54 -27.98
N ALA A 57 6.02 0.72 -27.61
CA ALA A 57 5.53 1.75 -28.51
C ALA A 57 6.62 2.19 -29.51
N GLU A 58 6.23 2.69 -30.67
CA GLU A 58 7.18 3.31 -31.63
C GLU A 58 7.59 4.70 -31.16
N GLY A 59 8.89 4.98 -31.16
CA GLY A 59 9.42 6.30 -30.78
C GLY A 59 9.68 6.43 -29.29
N VAL A 60 9.53 7.63 -28.77
CA VAL A 60 9.84 7.98 -27.38
C VAL A 60 8.57 8.39 -26.64
N THR A 61 8.35 7.83 -25.47
CA THR A 61 7.31 8.25 -24.53
C THR A 61 7.94 9.01 -23.37
N ILE A 62 7.39 10.16 -23.04
CA ILE A 62 7.79 10.94 -21.87
C ILE A 62 6.61 10.97 -20.89
N ILE A 63 6.82 10.51 -19.67
CA ILE A 63 5.83 10.61 -18.58
C ILE A 63 6.30 11.73 -17.66
N GLU A 64 5.53 12.82 -17.57
CA GLU A 64 5.74 13.88 -16.59
C GLU A 64 4.82 13.68 -15.38
N ASN A 65 5.31 14.02 -14.20
CA ASN A 65 4.65 13.79 -12.93
C ASN A 65 4.33 12.30 -12.69
N ALA A 66 5.25 11.42 -13.10
CA ALA A 66 5.20 9.98 -12.81
C ALA A 66 5.23 9.73 -11.29
N ALA A 67 4.63 8.65 -10.86
CA ALA A 67 4.77 8.15 -9.50
C ALA A 67 6.25 7.80 -9.22
N ARG A 68 6.66 7.97 -7.97
CA ARG A 68 8.06 7.83 -7.53
C ARG A 68 8.22 6.75 -6.45
N GLU A 69 7.19 5.97 -6.24
CA GLU A 69 7.21 4.86 -5.31
C GLU A 69 8.30 3.87 -5.71
N PRO A 70 9.02 3.28 -4.72
CA PRO A 70 10.15 2.37 -5.00
C PRO A 70 9.81 1.20 -5.93
N GLU A 71 8.56 0.73 -5.91
CA GLU A 71 8.05 -0.30 -6.81
C GLU A 71 8.02 0.14 -8.30
N ILE A 72 7.94 1.44 -8.57
CA ILE A 72 8.08 1.99 -9.94
C ILE A 72 9.52 1.84 -10.41
N ASP A 73 10.48 2.16 -9.55
CA ASP A 73 11.89 2.03 -9.86
C ASP A 73 12.27 0.57 -10.10
N ASP A 74 11.76 -0.33 -9.25
CA ASP A 74 11.95 -1.78 -9.38
C ASP A 74 11.41 -2.31 -10.71
N LEU A 75 10.19 -1.90 -11.10
CA LEU A 75 9.61 -2.23 -12.41
C LEU A 75 10.49 -1.73 -13.57
N CYS A 76 10.97 -0.49 -13.49
CA CYS A 76 11.83 0.10 -14.51
C CYS A 76 13.16 -0.67 -14.64
N HIS A 77 13.79 -1.02 -13.51
CA HIS A 77 15.01 -1.83 -13.50
C HIS A 77 14.79 -3.22 -14.07
N PHE A 78 13.69 -3.88 -13.70
CA PHE A 78 13.31 -5.16 -14.26
C PHE A 78 13.13 -5.10 -15.78
N LEU A 79 12.36 -4.12 -16.28
CA LEU A 79 12.15 -3.93 -17.72
C LEU A 79 13.46 -3.60 -18.46
N ASN A 80 14.32 -2.75 -17.90
CA ASN A 80 15.63 -2.44 -18.47
C ASN A 80 16.51 -3.69 -18.54
N LYS A 81 16.46 -4.57 -17.54
CA LYS A 81 17.16 -5.87 -17.58
C LYS A 81 16.62 -6.78 -18.67
N MET A 82 15.35 -6.67 -19.05
CA MET A 82 14.74 -7.35 -20.18
C MET A 82 15.10 -6.73 -21.54
N GLY A 83 15.84 -5.59 -21.54
CA GLY A 83 16.26 -4.88 -22.76
C GLY A 83 15.41 -3.66 -23.13
N ALA A 84 14.51 -3.21 -22.24
CA ALA A 84 13.86 -1.92 -22.39
C ALA A 84 14.88 -0.75 -22.26
N LYS A 85 14.45 0.45 -22.60
CA LYS A 85 15.26 1.68 -22.53
C LYS A 85 14.44 2.72 -21.77
N ILE A 86 14.57 2.72 -20.45
CA ILE A 86 13.89 3.64 -19.53
C ILE A 86 14.93 4.45 -18.80
N GLU A 87 14.82 5.77 -18.89
CA GLU A 87 15.68 6.76 -18.24
C GLU A 87 14.86 7.62 -17.26
N GLY A 88 15.54 8.30 -16.32
CA GLY A 88 14.90 9.17 -15.32
C GLY A 88 14.33 8.42 -14.12
N ILE A 89 14.72 7.15 -13.89
CA ILE A 89 14.28 6.31 -12.76
C ILE A 89 14.58 7.03 -11.43
N GLY A 90 13.62 6.95 -10.48
CA GLY A 90 13.68 7.69 -9.21
C GLY A 90 13.18 9.12 -9.28
N GLY A 91 12.95 9.65 -10.50
CA GLY A 91 12.44 10.98 -10.75
C GLY A 91 10.95 11.03 -11.08
N GLY A 92 10.37 12.24 -11.05
CA GLY A 92 8.99 12.45 -11.51
C GLY A 92 8.84 12.55 -13.03
N ARG A 93 9.95 12.37 -13.80
CA ARG A 93 9.96 12.36 -15.25
C ARG A 93 10.67 11.10 -15.75
N LEU A 94 9.94 10.28 -16.48
CA LEU A 94 10.47 9.09 -17.13
C LEU A 94 10.52 9.30 -18.63
N GLU A 95 11.59 8.83 -19.28
CA GLU A 95 11.73 8.80 -20.72
C GLU A 95 11.93 7.35 -21.18
N ILE A 96 11.06 6.89 -22.07
CA ILE A 96 10.98 5.49 -22.49
C ILE A 96 11.15 5.44 -24.00
N THR A 97 12.25 4.88 -24.47
CA THR A 97 12.44 4.58 -25.90
C THR A 97 11.90 3.18 -26.17
N GLY A 98 10.92 3.08 -27.06
CA GLY A 98 10.31 1.80 -27.42
C GLY A 98 11.30 0.85 -28.10
N VAL A 99 11.14 -0.46 -27.81
CA VAL A 99 11.99 -1.52 -28.35
C VAL A 99 11.17 -2.57 -29.11
N GLU A 100 11.80 -3.22 -30.08
CA GLU A 100 11.14 -4.25 -30.90
C GLU A 100 10.78 -5.51 -30.12
N LYS A 101 11.57 -5.87 -29.10
CA LYS A 101 11.33 -7.06 -28.26
C LYS A 101 11.98 -6.88 -26.89
N LEU A 102 11.38 -7.56 -25.90
CA LEU A 102 11.97 -7.80 -24.60
C LEU A 102 12.50 -9.24 -24.54
N THR A 103 13.55 -9.46 -23.78
CA THR A 103 14.17 -10.77 -23.58
C THR A 103 13.93 -11.27 -22.15
N PRO A 104 13.71 -12.58 -21.97
CA PRO A 104 13.60 -13.14 -20.61
C PRO A 104 14.86 -12.86 -19.79
N CYS A 105 14.67 -12.62 -18.50
CA CYS A 105 15.78 -12.48 -17.56
C CYS A 105 15.42 -13.08 -16.18
N GLU A 106 16.44 -13.37 -15.38
CA GLU A 106 16.25 -13.62 -13.95
C GLU A 106 16.27 -12.28 -13.22
N TYR A 107 15.31 -12.06 -12.35
CA TYR A 107 15.21 -10.84 -11.56
C TYR A 107 14.65 -11.15 -10.18
N THR A 108 15.24 -10.53 -9.15
CA THR A 108 14.72 -10.60 -7.79
C THR A 108 13.95 -9.32 -7.51
N VAL A 109 12.63 -9.43 -7.37
CA VAL A 109 11.75 -8.31 -7.05
C VAL A 109 12.08 -7.79 -5.66
N MET A 110 11.98 -6.48 -5.47
CA MET A 110 12.19 -5.85 -4.17
C MET A 110 11.24 -6.38 -3.10
N ALA A 111 11.61 -6.24 -1.83
CA ALA A 111 10.73 -6.57 -0.71
C ALA A 111 9.54 -5.60 -0.65
N ASP A 112 8.36 -6.12 -0.32
CA ASP A 112 7.13 -5.31 -0.17
C ASP A 112 7.20 -4.47 1.11
N ARG A 113 7.43 -3.17 0.95
CA ARG A 113 7.52 -2.20 2.05
C ARG A 113 6.20 -2.06 2.83
N ILE A 114 5.05 -2.25 2.19
CA ILE A 114 3.75 -2.12 2.85
C ILE A 114 3.47 -3.36 3.70
N PHE A 115 3.82 -4.55 3.19
CA PHE A 115 3.81 -5.77 3.97
C PHE A 115 4.73 -5.64 5.21
N ALA A 116 5.97 -5.16 5.02
CA ALA A 116 6.90 -4.92 6.12
C ALA A 116 6.33 -3.91 7.13
N GLY A 117 5.78 -2.77 6.68
CA GLY A 117 5.16 -1.76 7.54
C GLY A 117 4.00 -2.31 8.37
N THR A 118 3.18 -3.18 7.80
CA THR A 118 2.08 -3.85 8.52
C THR A 118 2.60 -4.74 9.66
N PHE A 119 3.67 -5.51 9.43
CA PHE A 119 4.28 -6.35 10.47
C PHE A 119 5.07 -5.52 11.49
N ILE A 120 5.65 -4.39 11.11
CA ILE A 120 6.25 -3.44 12.05
C ILE A 120 5.17 -2.89 13.00
N ILE A 121 3.99 -2.52 12.48
CA ILE A 121 2.86 -2.10 13.31
C ILE A 121 2.44 -3.23 14.25
N ALA A 122 2.34 -4.47 13.76
CA ALA A 122 2.06 -5.61 14.61
C ALA A 122 3.10 -5.74 15.74
N ALA A 123 4.40 -5.64 15.43
CA ALA A 123 5.46 -5.69 16.46
C ALA A 123 5.27 -4.62 17.55
N VAL A 124 4.89 -3.39 17.15
CA VAL A 124 4.62 -2.28 18.09
C VAL A 124 3.38 -2.57 18.93
N MET A 125 2.28 -3.02 18.32
CA MET A 125 1.00 -3.26 19.02
C MET A 125 1.09 -4.36 20.07
N PHE A 126 1.91 -5.38 19.84
CA PHE A 126 2.00 -6.54 20.71
C PHE A 126 3.17 -6.51 21.70
N ASP A 127 3.95 -5.42 21.74
CA ASP A 127 5.21 -5.33 22.51
C ASP A 127 6.12 -6.53 22.20
N GLY A 128 6.03 -7.07 21.01
CA GLY A 128 6.56 -8.35 20.61
C GLY A 128 8.02 -8.27 20.15
N GLU A 129 8.73 -9.37 20.35
CA GLU A 129 10.07 -9.57 19.80
C GLU A 129 9.95 -10.13 18.36
N ILE A 130 9.27 -9.37 17.48
CA ILE A 130 9.16 -9.73 16.07
C ILE A 130 10.31 -9.10 15.30
N GLU A 131 11.05 -9.93 14.56
CA GLU A 131 12.05 -9.48 13.60
C GLU A 131 11.43 -9.44 12.21
N VAL A 132 11.40 -8.26 11.59
CA VAL A 132 10.94 -8.09 10.21
C VAL A 132 12.16 -8.02 9.30
N LYS A 133 12.35 -9.03 8.45
CA LYS A 133 13.51 -9.16 7.55
C LYS A 133 13.24 -8.55 6.19
N GLY A 134 14.30 -8.07 5.54
CA GLY A 134 14.23 -7.49 4.18
C GLY A 134 13.68 -6.07 4.16
N VAL A 135 13.65 -5.39 5.30
CA VAL A 135 13.21 -3.99 5.39
C VAL A 135 14.28 -3.09 4.78
N ASN A 136 13.91 -2.31 3.76
CA ASN A 136 14.70 -1.17 3.32
C ASN A 136 14.14 0.11 3.97
N PRO A 137 14.85 0.71 4.96
CA PRO A 137 14.37 1.87 5.68
C PRO A 137 14.18 3.10 4.79
N GLU A 138 14.95 3.25 3.72
CA GLU A 138 14.83 4.36 2.76
C GLU A 138 13.46 4.36 2.06
N CYS A 139 12.89 3.18 1.82
CA CYS A 139 11.55 3.03 1.23
C CYS A 139 10.40 3.32 2.21
N LEU A 140 10.68 3.47 3.51
CA LEU A 140 9.73 3.64 4.60
C LEU A 140 10.00 4.90 5.46
N GLU A 141 10.85 5.81 5.01
CA GLU A 141 11.36 6.93 5.82
C GLU A 141 10.24 7.72 6.50
N SER A 142 9.23 8.17 5.75
CA SER A 142 8.11 8.95 6.30
C SER A 142 7.26 8.17 7.33
N PHE A 143 7.11 6.87 7.12
CA PHE A 143 6.43 5.98 8.07
C PHE A 143 7.25 5.80 9.35
N LEU A 144 8.55 5.54 9.23
CA LEU A 144 9.47 5.39 10.37
C LEU A 144 9.60 6.69 11.16
N MET A 145 9.59 7.85 10.49
CA MET A 145 9.52 9.15 11.15
C MET A 145 8.27 9.26 12.04
N LYS A 146 7.09 8.87 11.53
CA LYS A 146 5.85 8.94 12.30
C LYS A 146 5.84 7.97 13.48
N LEU A 147 6.43 6.78 13.34
CA LEU A 147 6.64 5.88 14.47
C LEU A 147 7.59 6.50 15.50
N SER A 148 8.67 7.14 15.08
CA SER A 148 9.60 7.85 16.00
C SER A 148 8.94 9.03 16.70
N GLU A 149 8.09 9.82 16.01
CA GLU A 149 7.28 10.88 16.61
C GLU A 149 6.33 10.33 17.70
N MET A 150 5.78 9.12 17.49
CA MET A 150 4.98 8.43 18.51
C MET A 150 5.80 7.97 19.72
N GLY A 151 7.13 7.95 19.62
CA GLY A 151 8.02 7.42 20.65
C GLY A 151 8.40 5.95 20.44
N VAL A 152 8.10 5.37 19.27
CA VAL A 152 8.59 4.03 18.92
C VAL A 152 10.10 4.09 18.75
N THR A 153 10.81 3.25 19.51
CA THR A 153 12.25 3.03 19.34
C THR A 153 12.47 1.66 18.68
N TYR A 154 13.45 1.60 17.78
CA TYR A 154 13.74 0.40 17.01
C TYR A 154 15.22 0.36 16.60
N GLU A 155 15.67 -0.81 16.26
CA GLU A 155 17.00 -1.08 15.67
C GLU A 155 16.81 -1.66 14.28
N ILE A 156 17.70 -1.29 13.36
CA ILE A 156 17.78 -1.89 12.02
C ILE A 156 19.22 -2.35 11.81
N ASN A 157 19.41 -3.67 11.76
CA ASN A 157 20.70 -4.29 11.55
C ASN A 157 20.58 -5.31 10.40
N ASP A 158 21.39 -5.16 9.36
CA ASP A 158 21.42 -6.04 8.18
C ASP A 158 20.01 -6.26 7.54
N GLY A 159 19.19 -5.20 7.46
CA GLY A 159 17.82 -5.26 6.93
C GLY A 159 16.82 -5.98 7.84
N ILE A 160 17.18 -6.21 9.11
CA ILE A 160 16.28 -6.75 10.14
C ILE A 160 15.80 -5.60 11.02
N PHE A 161 14.52 -5.37 11.05
CA PHE A 161 13.87 -4.37 11.91
C PHE A 161 13.41 -5.03 13.21
N LYS A 162 13.75 -4.42 14.35
CA LYS A 162 13.36 -4.87 15.68
C LYS A 162 12.86 -3.71 16.53
N VAL A 163 11.62 -3.82 17.05
CA VAL A 163 11.05 -2.83 17.98
C VAL A 163 11.65 -3.02 19.38
N THR A 164 11.96 -1.90 20.06
CA THR A 164 12.50 -1.90 21.42
C THR A 164 11.65 -1.12 22.42
N SER A 165 10.71 -0.29 21.95
CA SER A 165 9.76 0.46 22.79
C SER A 165 8.60 -0.40 23.26
N LYS A 166 7.81 0.15 24.21
CA LYS A 166 6.57 -0.46 24.70
C LYS A 166 5.37 0.38 24.29
N LEU A 167 4.27 -0.28 23.91
CA LEU A 167 3.03 0.35 23.46
C LEU A 167 2.51 1.41 24.44
N LYS A 168 2.55 1.11 25.75
CA LYS A 168 2.09 2.01 26.83
C LYS A 168 2.81 3.35 26.91
N ASP A 169 4.02 3.46 26.35
CA ASP A 169 4.88 4.63 26.42
C ASP A 169 4.71 5.54 25.19
N LEU A 170 3.89 5.13 24.22
CA LEU A 170 3.66 5.86 22.99
C LEU A 170 2.76 7.08 23.18
N LYS A 171 2.92 8.03 22.26
CA LYS A 171 2.19 9.32 22.24
C LYS A 171 1.37 9.44 20.97
N PRO A 172 0.24 10.18 21.01
CA PRO A 172 -0.56 10.44 19.82
C PRO A 172 0.23 11.24 18.77
N VAL A 173 -0.13 11.06 17.51
CA VAL A 173 0.55 11.67 16.36
C VAL A 173 -0.46 12.15 15.33
N LYS A 174 -0.05 13.10 14.49
CA LYS A 174 -0.80 13.54 13.30
C LYS A 174 -0.12 12.97 12.04
N VAL A 175 -0.92 12.32 11.22
CA VAL A 175 -0.49 11.73 9.93
C VAL A 175 -1.27 12.35 8.79
N THR A 176 -0.57 12.69 7.71
CA THR A 176 -1.20 13.06 6.42
C THR A 176 -0.64 12.12 5.37
N THR A 177 -1.52 11.39 4.68
CA THR A 177 -1.10 10.56 3.55
C THR A 177 -0.71 11.46 2.38
N MET A 178 0.35 11.10 1.68
CA MET A 178 0.86 11.86 0.53
C MET A 178 1.53 10.89 -0.46
N PRO A 179 1.64 11.26 -1.76
CA PRO A 179 2.48 10.52 -2.69
C PRO A 179 3.92 10.39 -2.15
N TYR A 180 4.61 9.34 -2.56
CA TYR A 180 5.99 9.10 -2.16
C TYR A 180 6.90 10.33 -2.45
N PRO A 181 7.78 10.73 -1.52
CA PRO A 181 8.19 10.02 -0.30
C PRO A 181 7.34 10.35 0.95
N GLY A 182 6.12 10.87 0.80
CA GLY A 182 5.24 11.11 1.93
C GLY A 182 4.70 9.83 2.57
N PHE A 183 3.84 9.97 3.60
CA PHE A 183 3.29 8.84 4.31
C PHE A 183 2.35 8.02 3.38
N PRO A 184 2.62 6.71 3.20
CA PRO A 184 1.88 5.91 2.23
C PRO A 184 0.44 5.65 2.70
N THR A 185 -0.52 5.93 1.81
CA THR A 185 -1.94 5.68 2.07
C THR A 185 -2.23 4.21 2.41
N ASP A 186 -1.40 3.27 1.93
CA ASP A 186 -1.53 1.84 2.20
C ASP A 186 -1.14 1.43 3.62
N LEU A 187 -0.46 2.29 4.36
CA LEU A 187 -0.22 2.12 5.80
C LEU A 187 -1.17 2.95 6.67
N GLN A 188 -2.14 3.65 6.07
CA GLN A 188 -3.09 4.49 6.78
C GLN A 188 -3.95 3.67 7.75
N SER A 189 -4.61 2.60 7.28
CA SER A 189 -5.48 1.78 8.13
C SER A 189 -4.72 0.96 9.18
N PRO A 190 -3.55 0.33 8.90
CA PRO A 190 -2.72 -0.27 9.94
C PRO A 190 -2.28 0.74 11.00
N MET A 191 -1.86 1.93 10.58
CA MET A 191 -1.45 3.01 11.50
C MET A 191 -2.61 3.48 12.37
N MET A 192 -3.83 3.61 11.82
CA MET A 192 -5.03 3.96 12.57
C MET A 192 -5.33 2.92 13.65
N THR A 193 -5.15 1.64 13.34
CA THR A 193 -5.34 0.55 14.32
C THR A 193 -4.35 0.66 15.48
N LEU A 194 -3.07 0.98 15.21
CA LEU A 194 -2.11 1.26 16.27
C LEU A 194 -2.52 2.48 17.11
N MET A 195 -2.95 3.57 16.46
CA MET A 195 -3.38 4.80 17.13
C MET A 195 -4.55 4.55 18.09
N CYS A 196 -5.44 3.60 17.81
CA CYS A 196 -6.53 3.23 18.73
C CYS A 196 -6.02 2.77 20.10
N LEU A 197 -4.80 2.27 20.21
CA LEU A 197 -4.20 1.78 21.45
C LEU A 197 -3.30 2.81 22.15
N VAL A 198 -3.14 4.00 21.58
CA VAL A 198 -2.25 5.05 22.10
C VAL A 198 -3.05 6.08 22.89
N LYS A 199 -2.74 6.26 24.16
CA LYS A 199 -3.46 7.18 25.04
C LYS A 199 -3.40 8.63 24.54
N GLY A 200 -4.55 9.24 24.35
CA GLY A 200 -4.72 10.60 23.83
C GLY A 200 -5.45 10.60 22.50
N SER A 201 -5.34 11.69 21.74
CA SER A 201 -6.06 11.86 20.48
C SER A 201 -5.07 12.03 19.33
N SER A 202 -5.12 11.13 18.35
CA SER A 202 -4.37 11.16 17.10
C SER A 202 -5.25 11.63 15.94
N GLU A 203 -4.63 12.13 14.87
CA GLU A 203 -5.35 12.61 13.70
C GLU A 203 -4.77 11.96 12.43
N ILE A 204 -5.65 11.56 11.51
CA ILE A 204 -5.25 11.13 10.16
C ILE A 204 -5.98 11.97 9.12
N LYS A 205 -5.22 12.56 8.20
CA LYS A 205 -5.75 13.19 7.00
C LYS A 205 -5.41 12.34 5.78
N GLU A 206 -6.43 11.81 5.10
CA GLU A 206 -6.29 11.07 3.86
C GLU A 206 -6.40 12.01 2.67
N THR A 207 -5.35 12.05 1.82
CA THR A 207 -5.32 12.97 0.66
C THR A 207 -5.15 12.25 -0.69
N ILE A 208 -5.06 10.92 -0.68
CA ILE A 208 -4.80 10.12 -1.87
C ILE A 208 -6.08 9.50 -2.40
N PHE A 209 -6.88 8.89 -1.52
CA PHE A 209 -8.10 8.21 -1.90
C PHE A 209 -9.33 8.83 -1.24
N GLU A 210 -10.37 8.99 -2.03
CA GLU A 210 -11.70 9.28 -1.52
C GLU A 210 -12.25 8.05 -0.78
N ASN A 211 -13.03 8.28 0.27
CA ASN A 211 -13.71 7.23 1.04
C ASN A 211 -12.80 6.13 1.63
N ARG A 212 -11.53 6.44 1.97
CA ARG A 212 -10.58 5.46 2.53
C ARG A 212 -10.87 5.07 3.98
N PHE A 213 -11.89 5.63 4.63
CA PHE A 213 -12.27 5.35 6.02
C PHE A 213 -13.38 4.30 6.17
N MET A 214 -13.62 3.46 5.16
CA MET A 214 -14.67 2.41 5.22
C MET A 214 -14.43 1.36 6.31
N HIS A 215 -13.22 1.24 6.83
CA HIS A 215 -12.89 0.35 7.95
C HIS A 215 -13.21 0.95 9.32
N VAL A 216 -13.45 2.26 9.42
CA VAL A 216 -13.73 2.94 10.70
C VAL A 216 -14.98 2.38 11.39
N PRO A 217 -16.12 2.18 10.72
CA PRO A 217 -17.29 1.55 11.35
C PRO A 217 -16.99 0.18 11.94
N GLU A 218 -16.12 -0.61 11.30
CA GLU A 218 -15.73 -1.93 11.78
C GLU A 218 -14.80 -1.86 13.00
N LEU A 219 -13.84 -0.91 13.02
CA LEU A 219 -13.03 -0.63 14.21
C LEU A 219 -13.89 -0.10 15.38
N ASN A 220 -14.85 0.80 15.11
CA ASN A 220 -15.78 1.28 16.12
C ASN A 220 -16.67 0.15 16.68
N ARG A 221 -17.02 -0.85 15.87
CA ARG A 221 -17.69 -2.08 16.34
C ARG A 221 -16.81 -2.89 17.31
N MET A 222 -15.50 -2.78 17.17
CA MET A 222 -14.51 -3.38 18.08
C MET A 222 -14.19 -2.48 19.29
N GLY A 223 -15.01 -1.47 19.56
CA GLY A 223 -14.90 -0.57 20.71
C GLY A 223 -13.99 0.62 20.53
N CYS A 224 -13.51 0.91 19.31
CA CYS A 224 -12.74 2.12 19.06
C CYS A 224 -13.59 3.38 19.16
N ASP A 225 -12.95 4.49 19.46
CA ASP A 225 -13.51 5.84 19.46
C ASP A 225 -12.89 6.66 18.31
N ILE A 226 -13.43 6.45 17.11
CA ILE A 226 -12.98 7.13 15.90
C ILE A 226 -14.13 7.93 15.30
N SER A 227 -13.89 9.22 15.10
CA SER A 227 -14.80 10.11 14.36
C SER A 227 -14.17 10.54 13.03
N THR A 228 -14.99 10.66 11.99
CA THR A 228 -14.55 11.07 10.66
C THR A 228 -15.33 12.27 10.17
N GLU A 229 -14.64 13.25 9.57
CA GLU A 229 -15.24 14.40 8.91
C GLU A 229 -14.49 14.65 7.58
N GLY A 230 -15.18 14.46 6.46
CA GLY A 230 -14.58 14.53 5.13
C GLY A 230 -13.40 13.56 4.99
N ASN A 231 -12.23 14.10 4.76
CA ASN A 231 -10.99 13.33 4.62
C ASN A 231 -10.13 13.31 5.90
N MET A 232 -10.70 13.66 7.04
CA MET A 232 -10.06 13.66 8.35
C MET A 232 -10.67 12.58 9.24
N ALA A 233 -9.83 11.92 10.02
CA ALA A 233 -10.23 11.05 11.13
C ALA A 233 -9.54 11.48 12.40
N VAL A 234 -10.30 11.54 13.50
CA VAL A 234 -9.78 11.72 14.87
C VAL A 234 -9.93 10.39 15.60
N VAL A 235 -8.83 9.89 16.14
CA VAL A 235 -8.72 8.60 16.80
C VAL A 235 -8.38 8.84 18.28
N ASN A 236 -9.32 8.55 19.16
CA ASN A 236 -9.10 8.61 20.60
C ASN A 236 -8.65 7.22 21.08
N GLY A 237 -7.57 7.21 21.87
CA GLY A 237 -7.00 5.98 22.41
C GLY A 237 -7.94 5.25 23.36
N ILE A 238 -8.07 3.96 23.18
CA ILE A 238 -8.80 3.02 24.04
C ILE A 238 -7.82 2.13 24.79
N GLU A 239 -8.28 1.46 25.84
CA GLU A 239 -7.44 0.54 26.62
C GLU A 239 -7.21 -0.78 25.87
N ASN A 240 -8.27 -1.38 25.33
CA ASN A 240 -8.25 -2.63 24.58
C ASN A 240 -9.35 -2.65 23.52
N PHE A 241 -9.16 -3.45 22.47
CA PHE A 241 -10.23 -3.77 21.54
C PHE A 241 -11.21 -4.79 22.16
N SER A 242 -12.46 -4.69 21.76
CA SER A 242 -13.49 -5.69 22.04
C SER A 242 -13.59 -6.69 20.90
N SER A 243 -13.83 -7.96 21.21
CA SER A 243 -14.11 -8.98 20.19
C SER A 243 -15.39 -8.67 19.42
N ALA A 244 -15.35 -8.88 18.10
CA ALA A 244 -16.50 -8.64 17.23
C ALA A 244 -16.45 -9.48 15.95
N LYS A 245 -17.62 -9.59 15.28
CA LYS A 245 -17.70 -10.03 13.88
C LYS A 245 -17.63 -8.80 12.98
N VAL A 246 -16.58 -8.71 12.18
CA VAL A 246 -16.27 -7.56 11.30
C VAL A 246 -16.07 -8.02 9.87
N MET A 247 -16.12 -7.07 8.92
CA MET A 247 -15.94 -7.35 7.50
C MET A 247 -14.78 -6.56 6.92
N ALA A 248 -13.89 -7.23 6.21
CA ALA A 248 -12.88 -6.56 5.39
C ALA A 248 -13.57 -5.83 4.21
N SER A 249 -13.36 -4.53 4.11
CA SER A 249 -13.85 -3.71 2.99
C SER A 249 -12.88 -3.70 1.81
N ASP A 250 -11.60 -3.84 2.10
CA ASP A 250 -10.50 -3.86 1.15
C ASP A 250 -9.28 -4.57 1.75
N LEU A 251 -8.21 -4.65 0.96
CA LEU A 251 -6.96 -5.31 1.29
C LEU A 251 -6.33 -4.81 2.61
N ARG A 252 -6.17 -3.48 2.76
CA ARG A 252 -5.44 -2.88 3.89
C ARG A 252 -6.32 -2.81 5.14
N ALA A 253 -7.59 -2.47 4.95
CA ALA A 253 -8.59 -2.55 6.01
C ALA A 253 -8.68 -3.96 6.60
N GLY A 254 -8.71 -4.98 5.76
CA GLY A 254 -8.77 -6.37 6.21
C GLY A 254 -7.56 -6.77 7.08
N ALA A 255 -6.34 -6.43 6.64
CA ALA A 255 -5.14 -6.68 7.44
C ALA A 255 -5.19 -5.94 8.79
N SER A 256 -5.65 -4.70 8.80
CA SER A 256 -5.80 -3.88 10.02
C SER A 256 -6.80 -4.47 10.99
N LEU A 257 -7.96 -4.93 10.49
CA LEU A 257 -8.98 -5.59 11.31
C LEU A 257 -8.49 -6.93 11.88
N ILE A 258 -7.65 -7.67 11.15
CA ILE A 258 -7.00 -8.88 11.68
C ILE A 258 -6.07 -8.53 12.84
N LEU A 259 -5.25 -7.46 12.73
CA LEU A 259 -4.39 -7.01 13.82
C LEU A 259 -5.22 -6.57 15.05
N ALA A 260 -6.31 -5.82 14.83
CA ALA A 260 -7.22 -5.43 15.91
C ALA A 260 -7.86 -6.66 16.56
N ALA A 261 -8.33 -7.64 15.77
CA ALA A 261 -8.93 -8.89 16.24
C ALA A 261 -7.97 -9.72 17.10
N LEU A 262 -6.70 -9.81 16.69
CA LEU A 262 -5.66 -10.50 17.46
C LEU A 262 -5.34 -9.82 18.79
N LYS A 263 -5.56 -8.51 18.90
CA LYS A 263 -5.34 -7.74 20.14
C LYS A 263 -6.58 -7.70 21.03
N ALA A 264 -7.76 -8.02 20.49
CA ALA A 264 -9.02 -8.00 21.23
C ALA A 264 -9.09 -9.13 22.24
N GLU A 265 -9.80 -8.90 23.35
CA GLU A 265 -10.13 -9.94 24.30
C GLU A 265 -11.30 -10.79 23.78
N GLY A 266 -11.14 -12.11 23.74
CA GLY A 266 -12.15 -13.06 23.25
C GLY A 266 -12.00 -13.38 21.77
N GLU A 267 -13.01 -14.00 21.19
CA GLU A 267 -13.01 -14.46 19.79
C GLU A 267 -13.59 -13.40 18.86
N SER A 268 -12.86 -13.10 17.80
CA SER A 268 -13.29 -12.22 16.71
C SER A 268 -13.36 -13.00 15.40
N VAL A 269 -14.27 -12.57 14.51
CA VAL A 269 -14.39 -13.14 13.17
C VAL A 269 -14.24 -12.03 12.14
N VAL A 270 -13.26 -12.18 11.23
CA VAL A 270 -13.07 -11.25 10.12
C VAL A 270 -13.55 -11.91 8.84
N ASN A 271 -14.66 -11.40 8.29
CA ASN A 271 -15.26 -11.89 7.05
C ASN A 271 -14.65 -11.23 5.81
N ARG A 272 -14.93 -11.79 4.63
CA ARG A 272 -14.48 -11.31 3.31
C ARG A 272 -12.96 -11.21 3.19
N ILE A 273 -12.24 -12.14 3.80
CA ILE A 273 -10.77 -12.15 3.81
C ILE A 273 -10.14 -12.35 2.42
N TYR A 274 -10.91 -12.71 1.40
CA TYR A 274 -10.45 -12.73 0.01
C TYR A 274 -9.89 -11.38 -0.46
N HIS A 275 -10.29 -10.27 0.16
CA HIS A 275 -9.67 -8.97 -0.07
C HIS A 275 -8.22 -8.96 0.42
N VAL A 276 -7.95 -9.59 1.55
CA VAL A 276 -6.61 -9.67 2.17
C VAL A 276 -5.65 -10.51 1.32
N ASP A 277 -6.16 -11.60 0.73
CA ASP A 277 -5.38 -12.52 -0.10
C ASP A 277 -4.74 -11.86 -1.33
N ARG A 278 -5.22 -10.68 -1.74
CA ARG A 278 -4.69 -9.94 -2.89
C ARG A 278 -3.29 -9.38 -2.66
N GLY A 279 -2.82 -9.23 -1.44
CA GLY A 279 -1.50 -8.68 -1.14
C GLY A 279 -0.85 -9.24 0.14
N TYR A 280 -1.53 -10.12 0.86
CA TYR A 280 -0.97 -10.81 2.03
C TYR A 280 -1.10 -12.31 1.84
N GLU A 281 -0.06 -12.91 1.25
CA GLU A 281 -0.04 -14.35 1.01
C GLU A 281 -0.15 -15.14 2.32
N LYS A 282 -1.25 -15.89 2.47
CA LYS A 282 -1.51 -16.78 3.63
C LYS A 282 -1.21 -16.08 4.97
N LEU A 283 -1.79 -14.88 5.16
CA LEU A 283 -1.51 -14.04 6.32
C LEU A 283 -1.73 -14.78 7.64
N GLU A 284 -2.78 -15.62 7.73
CA GLU A 284 -3.08 -16.43 8.89
C GLU A 284 -1.95 -17.41 9.24
N LEU A 285 -1.31 -18.01 8.24
CA LEU A 285 -0.20 -18.94 8.47
C LEU A 285 1.06 -18.20 8.93
N ARG A 286 1.32 -17.02 8.37
CA ARG A 286 2.46 -16.18 8.76
C ARG A 286 2.32 -15.66 10.19
N LEU A 287 1.12 -15.19 10.56
CA LEU A 287 0.82 -14.74 11.92
C LEU A 287 0.86 -15.90 12.92
N LYS A 288 0.31 -17.06 12.56
CA LYS A 288 0.39 -18.27 13.39
C LYS A 288 1.82 -18.74 13.64
N ALA A 289 2.70 -18.62 12.64
CA ALA A 289 4.11 -18.98 12.75
C ALA A 289 4.89 -18.11 13.76
N ILE A 290 4.41 -16.90 14.04
CA ILE A 290 4.99 -15.99 15.05
C ILE A 290 4.18 -15.98 16.36
N GLY A 291 3.27 -16.93 16.56
CA GLY A 291 2.58 -17.15 17.83
C GLY A 291 1.15 -16.61 17.93
N ALA A 292 0.57 -16.08 16.85
CA ALA A 292 -0.82 -15.65 16.86
C ALA A 292 -1.78 -16.86 16.93
N ASP A 293 -2.84 -16.75 17.72
CA ASP A 293 -3.95 -17.69 17.72
C ASP A 293 -4.98 -17.27 16.67
N ILE A 294 -4.84 -17.82 15.50
CA ILE A 294 -5.63 -17.48 14.31
C ILE A 294 -5.84 -18.71 13.42
N GLU A 295 -7.02 -18.85 12.87
CA GLU A 295 -7.29 -19.87 11.86
C GLU A 295 -8.20 -19.33 10.75
N ARG A 296 -8.10 -19.94 9.58
CA ARG A 296 -9.00 -19.69 8.47
C ARG A 296 -10.08 -20.76 8.45
N VAL A 297 -11.31 -20.31 8.59
CA VAL A 297 -12.50 -21.19 8.52
C VAL A 297 -13.23 -20.96 7.19
N LYS A 298 -13.92 -21.98 6.71
CA LYS A 298 -14.85 -21.83 5.59
C LYS A 298 -16.15 -21.26 6.14
N GLU A 299 -16.68 -20.25 5.46
CA GLU A 299 -18.03 -19.78 5.73
C GLU A 299 -19.00 -20.92 5.39
N GLU A 300 -19.74 -21.43 6.35
CA GLU A 300 -20.88 -22.32 6.08
C GLU A 300 -22.01 -21.44 5.54
N ILE A 301 -22.34 -21.63 4.25
CA ILE A 301 -23.41 -20.92 3.53
C ILE A 301 -24.78 -21.50 3.95
#